data_a46825f7ffe60b01c6eb8fb10b6472d7
#
_entry.id   a46825f7ffe60b01c6eb8fb10b6472d7
#
_cell.length_a   1.000
_cell.length_b   1.000
_cell.length_c   1.000
_cell.angle_alpha   90.00
_cell.angle_beta   90.00
_cell.angle_gamma   90.00
#
_symmetry.space_group_name_H-M   'P 1'
#
loop_
_entity.id
_entity.type
_entity.pdbx_description
1 polymer ?
#
loop_
_entity_poly.entity_id
_entity_poly.type
_entity_poly.pdbx_seq_one_letter_code
_entity_poly.pdbx_strand_id
1 'polypeptide(L)'
;MNWLIDWQAISARIQSLLDAGAFFYRALHHSSEDARSVKKKVLLKNAEEIFRNLNGFLEKYKSALPNDALESLKSFLTKPEMTDPTLFNPNRPYENANVQFALTSLAAFQSEFAYLIADTQFIARKITERAFVHLQRSIIADDEIRKKWVAAYNEHETKCEKLGAVHLLLHGVWAFKADAVGGKTDLVLNEPLSPASTIESIANALVLTEWKIVKTKDELKDKIKEALTQAGLYISGILGGIEIANYRYLVMVSERMMKMPDNRLEENVTYRHINIAVNPATPSLETRRS
;
A
#
# COMPACT_ATOMS: atom_id res chain seq x y z
N MET A 1 10.95 -5.17 -1.00
CA MET A 1 10.75 -6.20 0.04
C MET A 1 9.30 -6.17 0.47
N ASN A 2 8.62 -7.29 0.46
CA ASN A 2 7.16 -7.29 0.64
C ASN A 2 6.78 -7.88 2.01
N TRP A 3 7.04 -7.12 3.08
CA TRP A 3 6.69 -7.50 4.45
C TRP A 3 5.19 -7.79 4.63
N LEU A 4 4.31 -7.22 3.78
CA LEU A 4 2.88 -7.51 3.79
C LEU A 4 2.56 -8.97 3.44
N ILE A 5 3.27 -9.57 2.46
CA ILE A 5 3.07 -10.98 2.10
C ILE A 5 3.49 -11.88 3.26
N ASP A 6 4.65 -11.61 3.86
CA ASP A 6 5.13 -12.40 5.00
C ASP A 6 4.19 -12.26 6.19
N TRP A 7 3.66 -11.04 6.45
CA TRP A 7 2.64 -10.84 7.48
C TRP A 7 1.34 -11.60 7.18
N GLN A 8 0.84 -11.57 5.94
CA GLN A 8 -0.36 -12.32 5.57
C GLN A 8 -0.21 -13.82 5.84
N ALA A 9 0.98 -14.39 5.54
CA ALA A 9 1.27 -15.78 5.84
C ALA A 9 1.29 -16.07 7.36
N ILE A 10 1.90 -15.19 8.16
CA ILE A 10 1.93 -15.30 9.63
C ILE A 10 0.50 -15.15 10.19
N SER A 11 -0.25 -14.16 9.74
CA SER A 11 -1.62 -13.88 10.15
C SER A 11 -2.56 -15.06 9.88
N ALA A 12 -2.41 -15.72 8.72
CA ALA A 12 -3.17 -16.93 8.42
C ALA A 12 -2.84 -18.09 9.38
N ARG A 13 -1.57 -18.25 9.79
CA ARG A 13 -1.17 -19.23 10.80
C ARG A 13 -1.70 -18.90 12.19
N ILE A 14 -1.71 -17.63 12.57
CA ILE A 14 -2.33 -17.16 13.81
C ILE A 14 -3.82 -17.52 13.79
N GLN A 15 -4.53 -17.22 12.71
CA GLN A 15 -5.94 -17.57 12.59
C GLN A 15 -6.18 -19.08 12.72
N SER A 16 -5.35 -19.90 12.07
CA SER A 16 -5.45 -21.36 12.20
C SER A 16 -5.24 -21.85 13.65
N LEU A 17 -4.33 -21.21 14.40
CA LEU A 17 -4.13 -21.53 15.83
C LEU A 17 -5.32 -21.10 16.68
N LEU A 18 -5.91 -19.94 16.41
CA LEU A 18 -7.12 -19.47 17.10
C LEU A 18 -8.31 -20.39 16.86
N ASP A 19 -8.49 -20.83 15.63
CA ASP A 19 -9.54 -21.80 15.26
C ASP A 19 -9.32 -23.15 15.95
N ALA A 20 -8.08 -23.67 15.95
CA ALA A 20 -7.71 -24.87 16.67
C ALA A 20 -7.96 -24.72 18.19
N GLY A 21 -7.70 -23.55 18.77
CA GLY A 21 -8.03 -23.21 20.15
C GLY A 21 -9.53 -23.26 20.42
N ALA A 22 -10.36 -22.73 19.54
CA ALA A 22 -11.80 -22.80 19.65
C ALA A 22 -12.31 -24.26 19.62
N PHE A 23 -11.75 -25.10 18.76
CA PHE A 23 -12.05 -26.54 18.76
C PHE A 23 -11.62 -27.23 20.06
N PHE A 24 -10.43 -26.89 20.55
CA PHE A 24 -9.95 -27.41 21.84
C PHE A 24 -10.91 -27.12 23.00
N TYR A 25 -11.41 -25.89 23.11
CA TYR A 25 -12.39 -25.53 24.16
C TYR A 25 -13.70 -26.29 24.04
N ARG A 26 -14.18 -26.53 22.83
CA ARG A 26 -15.39 -27.39 22.63
C ARG A 26 -15.11 -28.83 23.04
N ALA A 27 -13.93 -29.37 22.72
CA ALA A 27 -13.56 -30.75 23.06
C ALA A 27 -13.38 -30.98 24.58
N LEU A 28 -12.95 -29.93 25.34
CA LEU A 28 -12.82 -30.02 26.81
C LEU A 28 -14.08 -30.45 27.52
N HIS A 29 -15.26 -30.17 26.95
CA HIS A 29 -16.54 -30.59 27.49
C HIS A 29 -16.88 -32.09 27.26
N HIS A 30 -16.09 -32.79 26.42
CA HIS A 30 -16.37 -34.16 26.01
C HIS A 30 -15.38 -35.20 26.55
N SER A 31 -14.06 -34.86 26.63
CA SER A 31 -13.03 -35.77 27.10
C SER A 31 -11.76 -35.04 27.56
N SER A 32 -11.27 -35.31 28.77
CA SER A 32 -10.08 -34.68 29.32
C SER A 32 -8.76 -35.24 28.73
N GLU A 33 -8.72 -36.49 28.29
CA GLU A 33 -7.52 -37.10 27.69
C GLU A 33 -7.28 -36.62 26.26
N ASP A 34 -8.32 -36.53 25.46
CA ASP A 34 -8.26 -36.01 24.10
C ASP A 34 -7.82 -34.55 24.09
N ALA A 35 -8.34 -33.77 25.04
CA ALA A 35 -7.96 -32.37 25.20
C ALA A 35 -6.46 -32.18 25.53
N ARG A 36 -5.86 -33.02 26.38
CA ARG A 36 -4.41 -32.96 26.65
C ARG A 36 -3.56 -33.28 25.44
N SER A 37 -3.97 -34.27 24.64
CA SER A 37 -3.28 -34.66 23.41
C SER A 37 -3.31 -33.52 22.38
N VAL A 38 -4.47 -32.90 22.13
CA VAL A 38 -4.64 -31.78 21.21
C VAL A 38 -3.82 -30.59 21.67
N LYS A 39 -3.83 -30.24 22.96
CA LYS A 39 -3.03 -29.14 23.51
C LYS A 39 -1.57 -29.32 23.21
N LYS A 40 -0.98 -30.47 23.55
CA LYS A 40 0.44 -30.74 23.39
C LYS A 40 0.89 -30.89 21.94
N LYS A 41 0.14 -31.63 21.12
CA LYS A 41 0.55 -31.97 19.76
C LYS A 41 0.22 -30.89 18.74
N VAL A 42 -0.79 -30.08 18.99
CA VAL A 42 -1.30 -29.09 18.03
C VAL A 42 -1.03 -27.68 18.52
N LEU A 43 -1.63 -27.26 19.63
CA LEU A 43 -1.59 -25.86 20.05
C LEU A 43 -0.18 -25.39 20.41
N LEU A 44 0.52 -26.15 21.24
CA LEU A 44 1.88 -25.77 21.67
C LEU A 44 2.85 -25.68 20.49
N LYS A 45 2.85 -26.70 19.64
CA LYS A 45 3.76 -26.73 18.47
C LYS A 45 3.49 -25.58 17.50
N ASN A 46 2.22 -25.30 17.20
CA ASN A 46 1.86 -24.19 16.32
C ASN A 46 2.17 -22.83 16.94
N ALA A 47 1.97 -22.68 18.25
CA ALA A 47 2.33 -21.46 18.97
C ALA A 47 3.84 -21.19 18.90
N GLU A 48 4.69 -22.19 19.16
CA GLU A 48 6.14 -22.07 19.06
C GLU A 48 6.59 -21.66 17.65
N GLU A 49 5.99 -22.22 16.62
CA GLU A 49 6.27 -21.84 15.23
C GLU A 49 5.86 -20.40 14.94
N ILE A 50 4.68 -19.95 15.41
CA ILE A 50 4.22 -18.58 15.23
C ILE A 50 5.17 -17.60 15.91
N PHE A 51 5.58 -17.86 17.16
CA PHE A 51 6.53 -17.01 17.87
C PHE A 51 7.89 -16.94 17.16
N ARG A 52 8.38 -18.06 16.63
CA ARG A 52 9.59 -18.09 15.81
C ARG A 52 9.44 -17.23 14.55
N ASN A 53 8.30 -17.34 13.87
CA ASN A 53 8.00 -16.56 12.68
C ASN A 53 7.87 -15.06 12.98
N LEU A 54 7.23 -14.68 14.09
CA LEU A 54 7.13 -13.28 14.51
C LEU A 54 8.51 -12.68 14.86
N ASN A 55 9.37 -13.41 15.57
CA ASN A 55 10.74 -12.97 15.82
C ASN A 55 11.54 -12.83 14.52
N GLY A 56 11.46 -13.81 13.61
CA GLY A 56 12.09 -13.73 12.30
C GLY A 56 11.57 -12.55 11.47
N PHE A 57 10.28 -12.27 11.54
CA PHE A 57 9.64 -11.13 10.89
C PHE A 57 10.17 -9.81 11.47
N LEU A 58 10.25 -9.69 12.79
CA LEU A 58 10.81 -8.52 13.45
C LEU A 58 12.24 -8.24 13.00
N GLU A 59 13.12 -9.25 13.04
CA GLU A 59 14.52 -9.09 12.64
C GLU A 59 14.66 -8.71 11.16
N LYS A 60 13.86 -9.31 10.30
CA LYS A 60 13.89 -9.08 8.85
C LYS A 60 13.38 -7.70 8.45
N TYR A 61 12.40 -7.14 9.18
CA TYR A 61 11.66 -5.96 8.73
C TYR A 61 11.69 -4.78 9.69
N LYS A 62 12.47 -4.82 10.78
CA LYS A 62 12.55 -3.76 11.80
C LYS A 62 12.83 -2.35 11.26
N SER A 63 13.50 -2.24 10.10
CA SER A 63 13.79 -0.96 9.46
C SER A 63 12.75 -0.52 8.43
N ALA A 64 11.78 -1.38 8.12
CA ALA A 64 10.77 -1.15 7.08
C ALA A 64 9.34 -1.05 7.62
N LEU A 65 9.13 -1.43 8.88
CA LEU A 65 7.83 -1.33 9.53
C LEU A 65 7.56 0.11 10.01
N PRO A 66 6.29 0.54 10.01
CA PRO A 66 5.87 1.74 10.73
C PRO A 66 6.28 1.67 12.21
N ASN A 67 6.66 2.80 12.81
CA ASN A 67 7.16 2.83 14.19
C ASN A 67 6.16 2.22 15.18
N ASP A 68 4.89 2.58 15.09
CA ASP A 68 3.84 2.09 15.99
C ASP A 68 3.66 0.56 15.87
N ALA A 69 3.71 0.03 14.64
CA ALA A 69 3.67 -1.40 14.39
C ALA A 69 4.91 -2.12 14.94
N LEU A 70 6.09 -1.51 14.79
CA LEU A 70 7.33 -2.04 15.35
C LEU A 70 7.29 -2.11 16.87
N GLU A 71 6.77 -1.07 17.54
CA GLU A 71 6.62 -1.02 19.00
C GLU A 71 5.58 -2.03 19.50
N SER A 72 4.42 -2.14 18.81
CA SER A 72 3.39 -3.13 19.13
C SER A 72 3.95 -4.56 19.04
N LEU A 73 4.69 -4.88 17.98
CA LEU A 73 5.30 -6.21 17.80
C LEU A 73 6.35 -6.51 18.87
N LYS A 74 7.24 -5.56 19.19
CA LYS A 74 8.24 -5.70 20.26
C LYS A 74 7.57 -5.90 21.61
N SER A 75 6.59 -5.05 21.94
CA SER A 75 5.84 -5.13 23.18
C SER A 75 5.15 -6.49 23.34
N PHE A 76 4.54 -7.01 22.27
CA PHE A 76 3.92 -8.33 22.27
C PHE A 76 4.92 -9.45 22.54
N LEU A 77 6.06 -9.45 21.84
CA LEU A 77 7.09 -10.49 21.96
C LEU A 77 7.83 -10.47 23.30
N THR A 78 7.81 -9.35 24.02
CA THR A 78 8.48 -9.20 25.34
C THR A 78 7.55 -9.37 26.53
N LYS A 79 6.23 -9.57 26.30
CA LYS A 79 5.28 -9.83 27.40
C LYS A 79 5.66 -11.11 28.15
N PRO A 80 5.82 -11.06 29.48
CA PRO A 80 6.21 -12.23 30.28
C PRO A 80 5.25 -13.42 30.06
N GLU A 81 3.96 -13.13 29.89
CA GLU A 81 2.92 -14.13 29.67
C GLU A 81 3.09 -14.87 28.33
N MET A 82 3.77 -14.25 27.36
CA MET A 82 4.01 -14.84 26.04
C MET A 82 5.37 -15.54 25.94
N THR A 83 6.32 -15.16 26.79
CA THR A 83 7.67 -15.76 26.81
C THR A 83 7.78 -16.94 27.77
N ASP A 84 6.77 -17.17 28.63
CA ASP A 84 6.78 -18.30 29.57
C ASP A 84 6.62 -19.64 28.81
N PRO A 85 7.66 -20.47 28.74
CA PRO A 85 7.57 -21.79 28.08
C PRO A 85 6.61 -22.74 28.77
N THR A 86 6.12 -22.39 29.98
CA THR A 86 5.14 -23.19 30.71
C THR A 86 3.70 -22.86 30.37
N LEU A 87 3.46 -21.82 29.58
CA LEU A 87 2.14 -21.32 29.20
C LEU A 87 1.24 -22.40 28.58
N PHE A 88 1.87 -23.31 27.86
CA PHE A 88 1.22 -24.46 27.24
C PHE A 88 1.60 -25.82 27.91
N ASN A 89 2.18 -25.80 29.14
CA ASN A 89 2.60 -27.03 29.81
C ASN A 89 1.40 -27.88 30.26
N PRO A 90 1.28 -29.14 29.81
CA PRO A 90 0.11 -29.98 30.08
C PRO A 90 -0.04 -30.46 31.52
N ASN A 91 0.93 -30.22 32.40
CA ASN A 91 0.95 -30.80 33.76
C ASN A 91 0.55 -29.84 34.89
N ARG A 92 0.08 -28.62 34.59
CA ARG A 92 -0.36 -27.63 35.59
C ARG A 92 -1.88 -27.52 35.69
N PRO A 93 -2.49 -27.53 36.86
CA PRO A 93 -3.94 -27.53 37.04
C PRO A 93 -4.69 -26.23 36.66
N TYR A 94 -3.99 -25.11 36.52
CA TYR A 94 -4.59 -23.82 36.11
C TYR A 94 -4.46 -23.50 34.63
N GLU A 95 -4.18 -24.47 33.81
CA GLU A 95 -3.64 -24.33 32.47
C GLU A 95 -4.60 -23.87 31.39
N ASN A 96 -5.91 -24.16 31.51
CA ASN A 96 -6.86 -23.79 30.47
C ASN A 96 -7.09 -22.28 30.44
N ALA A 97 -7.10 -21.61 31.59
CA ALA A 97 -7.21 -20.16 31.68
C ALA A 97 -6.01 -19.46 31.02
N ASN A 98 -4.80 -20.02 31.23
CA ASN A 98 -3.57 -19.48 30.62
C ASN A 98 -3.58 -19.64 29.10
N VAL A 99 -4.01 -20.79 28.58
CA VAL A 99 -4.15 -21.02 27.14
C VAL A 99 -5.17 -20.05 26.54
N GLN A 100 -6.32 -19.87 27.20
CA GLN A 100 -7.33 -18.91 26.76
C GLN A 100 -6.79 -17.49 26.74
N PHE A 101 -6.11 -17.08 27.78
CA PHE A 101 -5.50 -15.77 27.86
C PHE A 101 -4.47 -15.55 26.75
N ALA A 102 -3.59 -16.53 26.50
CA ALA A 102 -2.59 -16.45 25.44
C ALA A 102 -3.22 -16.34 24.04
N LEU A 103 -4.25 -17.17 23.76
CA LEU A 103 -4.95 -17.10 22.49
C LEU A 103 -5.69 -15.77 22.30
N THR A 104 -6.34 -15.27 23.36
CA THR A 104 -7.03 -13.97 23.33
C THR A 104 -6.03 -12.82 23.11
N SER A 105 -4.88 -12.87 23.81
CA SER A 105 -3.82 -11.87 23.63
C SER A 105 -3.22 -11.90 22.24
N LEU A 106 -3.06 -13.09 21.66
CA LEU A 106 -2.57 -13.26 20.28
C LEU A 106 -3.59 -12.73 19.26
N ALA A 107 -4.89 -12.96 19.47
CA ALA A 107 -5.95 -12.42 18.63
C ALA A 107 -6.01 -10.89 18.69
N ALA A 108 -5.90 -10.31 19.89
CA ALA A 108 -5.85 -8.87 20.07
C ALA A 108 -4.63 -8.26 19.38
N PHE A 109 -3.45 -8.85 19.56
CA PHE A 109 -2.22 -8.44 18.88
C PHE A 109 -2.38 -8.51 17.35
N GLN A 110 -2.91 -9.61 16.82
CA GLN A 110 -3.12 -9.77 15.38
C GLN A 110 -3.98 -8.65 14.80
N SER A 111 -5.08 -8.32 15.49
CA SER A 111 -6.01 -7.28 15.06
C SER A 111 -5.37 -5.89 15.14
N GLU A 112 -4.71 -5.56 16.25
CA GLU A 112 -4.02 -4.28 16.44
C GLU A 112 -2.88 -4.11 15.43
N PHE A 113 -2.03 -5.12 15.28
CA PHE A 113 -0.92 -5.07 14.34
C PHE A 113 -1.42 -4.94 12.90
N ALA A 114 -2.46 -5.67 12.51
CA ALA A 114 -3.08 -5.55 11.20
C ALA A 114 -3.60 -4.12 10.95
N TYR A 115 -4.20 -3.48 11.95
CA TYR A 115 -4.62 -2.08 11.89
C TYR A 115 -3.43 -1.12 11.71
N LEU A 116 -2.37 -1.28 12.52
CA LEU A 116 -1.19 -0.41 12.47
C LEU A 116 -0.40 -0.51 11.15
N ILE A 117 -0.42 -1.69 10.52
CA ILE A 117 0.20 -1.89 9.20
C ILE A 117 -0.72 -1.61 8.02
N ALA A 118 -2.01 -1.48 8.24
CA ALA A 118 -2.97 -1.01 7.26
C ALA A 118 -2.81 0.51 7.07
N ASP A 119 -1.57 0.96 6.75
CA ASP A 119 -1.36 2.31 6.26
C ASP A 119 -2.07 2.43 4.91
N THR A 120 -3.30 2.93 4.97
CA THR A 120 -4.14 3.16 3.79
C THR A 120 -3.42 4.04 2.78
N GLN A 121 -2.62 5.00 3.25
CA GLN A 121 -1.81 5.86 2.39
C GLN A 121 -0.66 5.09 1.72
N PHE A 122 -0.02 4.15 2.41
CA PHE A 122 0.99 3.29 1.81
C PHE A 122 0.38 2.36 0.75
N ILE A 123 -0.77 1.76 1.04
CA ILE A 123 -1.50 0.91 0.09
C ILE A 123 -1.92 1.72 -1.13
N ALA A 124 -2.48 2.90 -0.93
CA ALA A 124 -2.89 3.82 -1.98
C ALA A 124 -1.70 4.24 -2.88
N ARG A 125 -0.56 4.59 -2.28
CA ARG A 125 0.68 4.88 -3.02
C ARG A 125 1.13 3.67 -3.86
N LYS A 126 1.15 2.47 -3.28
CA LYS A 126 1.56 1.25 -3.97
C LYS A 126 0.65 0.92 -5.16
N ILE A 127 -0.66 1.10 -5.01
CA ILE A 127 -1.62 0.90 -6.10
C ILE A 127 -1.37 1.93 -7.21
N THR A 128 -1.18 3.20 -6.85
CA THR A 128 -0.92 4.28 -7.80
C THR A 128 0.38 4.09 -8.56
N GLU A 129 1.48 3.77 -7.88
CA GLU A 129 2.77 3.47 -8.52
C GLU A 129 2.65 2.29 -9.50
N ARG A 130 1.93 1.24 -9.11
CA ARG A 130 1.68 0.10 -9.99
C ARG A 130 0.84 0.49 -11.20
N ALA A 131 -0.16 1.36 -11.04
CA ALA A 131 -0.97 1.86 -12.15
C ALA A 131 -0.13 2.62 -13.18
N PHE A 132 0.79 3.50 -12.76
CA PHE A 132 1.71 4.17 -13.68
C PHE A 132 2.65 3.19 -14.41
N VAL A 133 3.17 2.18 -13.72
CA VAL A 133 3.98 1.13 -14.38
C VAL A 133 3.15 0.36 -15.40
N HIS A 134 1.91 0.03 -15.10
CA HIS A 134 1.00 -0.64 -16.04
C HIS A 134 0.68 0.25 -17.24
N LEU A 135 0.44 1.55 -17.02
CA LEU A 135 0.23 2.50 -18.10
C LEU A 135 1.39 2.46 -19.11
N GLN A 136 2.63 2.62 -18.61
CA GLN A 136 3.81 2.59 -19.46
C GLN A 136 3.94 1.27 -20.23
N ARG A 137 3.65 0.14 -19.57
CA ARG A 137 3.67 -1.19 -20.23
C ARG A 137 2.57 -1.35 -21.26
N SER A 138 1.37 -0.83 -21.02
CA SER A 138 0.27 -0.83 -21.97
C SER A 138 0.61 -0.04 -23.22
N ILE A 139 1.25 1.13 -23.08
CA ILE A 139 1.73 1.92 -24.23
C ILE A 139 2.79 1.15 -25.05
N ILE A 140 3.65 0.35 -24.39
CA ILE A 140 4.66 -0.46 -25.08
C ILE A 140 4.02 -1.65 -25.80
N ALA A 141 3.06 -2.33 -25.16
CA ALA A 141 2.55 -3.61 -25.61
C ALA A 141 1.39 -3.50 -26.61
N ASP A 142 0.63 -2.40 -26.59
CA ASP A 142 -0.58 -2.20 -27.38
C ASP A 142 -0.45 -0.99 -28.30
N ASP A 143 -0.46 -1.24 -29.62
CA ASP A 143 -0.31 -0.20 -30.63
C ASP A 143 -1.50 0.78 -30.67
N GLU A 144 -2.71 0.34 -30.35
CA GLU A 144 -3.88 1.22 -30.32
C GLU A 144 -3.82 2.18 -29.12
N ILE A 145 -3.41 1.67 -27.96
CA ILE A 145 -3.15 2.52 -26.78
C ILE A 145 -2.03 3.51 -27.12
N ARG A 146 -0.94 3.05 -27.71
CA ARG A 146 0.18 3.91 -28.12
C ARG A 146 -0.27 5.02 -29.07
N LYS A 147 -1.04 4.71 -30.11
CA LYS A 147 -1.56 5.71 -31.06
C LYS A 147 -2.38 6.79 -30.35
N LYS A 148 -3.26 6.40 -29.41
CA LYS A 148 -4.06 7.35 -28.61
C LYS A 148 -3.18 8.28 -27.79
N TRP A 149 -2.13 7.74 -27.16
CA TRP A 149 -1.19 8.54 -26.35
C TRP A 149 -0.31 9.46 -27.19
N VAL A 150 0.14 9.01 -28.36
CA VAL A 150 0.88 9.85 -29.32
C VAL A 150 0.00 11.00 -29.81
N ALA A 151 -1.25 10.74 -30.16
CA ALA A 151 -2.20 11.78 -30.56
C ALA A 151 -2.43 12.80 -29.44
N ALA A 152 -2.69 12.35 -28.20
CA ALA A 152 -2.87 13.21 -27.05
C ALA A 152 -1.64 14.08 -26.75
N TYR A 153 -0.42 13.49 -26.82
CA TYR A 153 0.85 14.19 -26.65
C TYR A 153 1.07 15.30 -27.67
N ASN A 154 0.60 15.10 -28.91
CA ASN A 154 0.74 16.10 -29.96
C ASN A 154 -0.35 17.18 -29.90
N GLU A 155 -1.45 16.92 -29.24
CA GLU A 155 -2.59 17.84 -29.14
C GLU A 155 -2.45 18.76 -27.91
N HIS A 156 -2.71 18.24 -26.69
CA HIS A 156 -2.77 19.02 -25.47
C HIS A 156 -2.45 18.21 -24.21
N GLU A 157 -1.89 18.88 -23.20
CA GLU A 157 -1.66 18.37 -21.85
C GLU A 157 -2.94 17.76 -21.23
N THR A 158 -4.07 18.45 -21.35
CA THR A 158 -5.37 17.99 -20.83
C THR A 158 -5.82 16.65 -21.44
N LYS A 159 -5.42 16.35 -22.68
CA LYS A 159 -5.74 15.05 -23.30
C LYS A 159 -4.93 13.93 -22.66
N CYS A 160 -3.65 14.16 -22.40
CA CYS A 160 -2.80 13.20 -21.67
C CYS A 160 -3.30 12.98 -20.24
N GLU A 161 -3.68 14.07 -19.56
CA GLU A 161 -4.26 14.04 -18.23
C GLU A 161 -5.53 13.17 -18.18
N LYS A 162 -6.47 13.38 -19.10
CA LYS A 162 -7.71 12.57 -19.18
C LYS A 162 -7.43 11.10 -19.45
N LEU A 163 -6.53 10.78 -20.38
CA LEU A 163 -6.15 9.38 -20.64
C LEU A 163 -5.50 8.74 -19.41
N GLY A 164 -4.64 9.49 -18.72
CA GLY A 164 -4.02 9.05 -17.47
C GLY A 164 -5.04 8.82 -16.36
N ALA A 165 -5.97 9.75 -16.15
CA ALA A 165 -7.03 9.62 -15.17
C ALA A 165 -7.92 8.39 -15.41
N VAL A 166 -8.35 8.17 -16.67
CA VAL A 166 -9.11 6.95 -17.05
C VAL A 166 -8.32 5.69 -16.75
N HIS A 167 -7.00 5.68 -17.05
CA HIS A 167 -6.17 4.53 -16.73
C HIS A 167 -6.03 4.29 -15.21
N LEU A 168 -5.87 5.35 -14.42
CA LEU A 168 -5.82 5.26 -12.97
C LEU A 168 -7.14 4.72 -12.40
N LEU A 169 -8.29 5.14 -12.93
CA LEU A 169 -9.60 4.62 -12.55
C LEU A 169 -9.73 3.11 -12.73
N LEU A 170 -9.14 2.52 -13.77
CA LEU A 170 -9.12 1.06 -13.96
C LEU A 170 -8.43 0.32 -12.81
N HIS A 171 -7.61 1.03 -12.03
CA HIS A 171 -6.94 0.53 -10.84
C HIS A 171 -7.61 0.98 -9.53
N GLY A 172 -8.81 1.58 -9.60
CA GLY A 172 -9.51 2.14 -8.44
C GLY A 172 -8.87 3.39 -7.87
N VAL A 173 -7.98 4.06 -8.63
CA VAL A 173 -7.30 5.29 -8.23
C VAL A 173 -7.99 6.47 -8.89
N TRP A 174 -8.50 7.39 -8.09
CA TRP A 174 -9.13 8.61 -8.55
C TRP A 174 -8.11 9.75 -8.55
N ALA A 175 -7.88 10.33 -9.72
CA ALA A 175 -6.97 11.46 -9.88
C ALA A 175 -7.74 12.78 -9.80
N PHE A 176 -7.19 13.72 -9.04
CA PHE A 176 -7.66 15.10 -8.98
C PHE A 176 -6.51 16.07 -9.19
N LYS A 177 -6.83 17.35 -9.44
CA LYS A 177 -5.86 18.42 -9.59
C LYS A 177 -6.20 19.59 -8.68
N ALA A 178 -5.20 20.39 -8.35
CA ALA A 178 -5.39 21.65 -7.67
C ALA A 178 -5.96 22.68 -8.65
N ASP A 179 -7.09 23.31 -8.30
CA ASP A 179 -7.59 24.46 -9.05
C ASP A 179 -7.03 25.75 -8.45
N ALA A 180 -6.49 26.60 -9.32
CA ALA A 180 -5.92 27.88 -8.93
C ALA A 180 -6.98 28.92 -8.51
N VAL A 181 -8.27 28.67 -8.80
CA VAL A 181 -9.35 29.60 -8.58
C VAL A 181 -10.33 29.09 -7.51
N GLY A 182 -10.20 29.61 -6.29
CA GLY A 182 -11.22 29.47 -5.25
C GLY A 182 -11.21 28.20 -4.41
N GLY A 183 -10.13 27.41 -4.40
CA GLY A 183 -9.99 26.25 -3.52
C GLY A 183 -10.94 25.09 -3.86
N LYS A 184 -11.56 25.10 -5.02
CA LYS A 184 -12.34 23.96 -5.52
C LYS A 184 -11.39 22.93 -6.11
N THR A 185 -11.59 21.69 -5.71
CA THR A 185 -10.86 20.56 -6.23
C THR A 185 -11.78 19.79 -7.16
N ASP A 186 -11.44 19.75 -8.43
CA ASP A 186 -12.20 18.98 -9.42
C ASP A 186 -11.47 17.67 -9.74
N LEU A 187 -12.25 16.61 -9.94
CA LEU A 187 -11.72 15.42 -10.56
C LEU A 187 -11.23 15.77 -11.96
N VAL A 188 -10.16 15.10 -12.40
CA VAL A 188 -9.61 15.31 -13.75
C VAL A 188 -10.65 15.12 -14.87
N LEU A 189 -11.72 14.38 -14.59
CA LEU A 189 -12.84 14.15 -15.52
C LEU A 189 -13.94 15.23 -15.44
N ASN A 190 -13.70 16.35 -14.76
CA ASN A 190 -14.65 17.46 -14.52
C ASN A 190 -15.88 17.07 -13.68
N GLU A 191 -15.79 16.04 -12.86
CA GLU A 191 -16.80 15.71 -11.87
C GLU A 191 -16.52 16.47 -10.58
N PRO A 192 -17.49 17.23 -10.03
CA PRO A 192 -17.30 17.91 -8.77
C PRO A 192 -17.14 16.87 -7.65
N LEU A 193 -16.08 17.00 -6.85
CA LEU A 193 -15.93 16.22 -5.63
C LEU A 193 -16.89 16.73 -4.58
N SER A 194 -17.95 15.97 -4.32
CA SER A 194 -18.83 16.21 -3.19
C SER A 194 -18.37 15.39 -1.98
N PRO A 195 -18.28 15.96 -0.78
CA PRO A 195 -17.92 15.21 0.44
C PRO A 195 -18.86 14.04 0.77
N ALA A 196 -20.09 14.07 0.22
CA ALA A 196 -21.07 13.00 0.38
C ALA A 196 -21.12 12.05 -0.82
N SER A 197 -20.08 12.04 -1.68
CA SER A 197 -20.09 11.23 -2.88
C SER A 197 -19.78 9.78 -2.57
N THR A 198 -20.41 8.89 -3.35
CA THR A 198 -20.13 7.44 -3.40
C THR A 198 -18.65 7.10 -3.67
N ILE A 199 -17.82 8.08 -4.03
CA ILE A 199 -16.39 7.92 -4.32
C ILE A 199 -15.64 7.36 -3.10
N GLU A 200 -15.93 7.84 -1.88
CA GLU A 200 -15.31 7.33 -0.65
C GLU A 200 -15.45 5.81 -0.48
N SER A 201 -16.60 5.28 -0.86
CA SER A 201 -16.90 3.87 -0.68
C SER A 201 -16.31 2.96 -1.75
N ILE A 202 -15.91 3.51 -2.90
CA ILE A 202 -15.44 2.74 -4.08
C ILE A 202 -13.99 3.04 -4.49
N ALA A 203 -13.43 4.19 -4.06
CA ALA A 203 -12.05 4.54 -4.39
C ALA A 203 -11.06 3.77 -3.49
N ASN A 204 -10.07 3.13 -4.10
CA ASN A 204 -8.93 2.57 -3.36
C ASN A 204 -7.90 3.65 -2.99
N ALA A 205 -7.88 4.74 -3.75
CA ALA A 205 -7.01 5.89 -3.50
C ALA A 205 -7.58 7.13 -4.19
N LEU A 206 -7.36 8.27 -3.56
CA LEU A 206 -7.59 9.59 -4.13
C LEU A 206 -6.25 10.33 -4.14
N VAL A 207 -5.73 10.66 -5.34
CA VAL A 207 -4.37 11.17 -5.51
C VAL A 207 -4.34 12.46 -6.31
N LEU A 208 -3.51 13.41 -5.85
CA LEU A 208 -3.22 14.61 -6.63
C LEU A 208 -2.20 14.27 -7.72
N THR A 209 -2.57 14.57 -8.97
CA THR A 209 -1.71 14.42 -10.13
C THR A 209 -1.60 15.73 -10.88
N GLU A 210 -0.40 16.12 -11.25
CA GLU A 210 -0.16 17.27 -12.11
C GLU A 210 0.60 16.80 -13.35
N TRP A 211 0.05 17.06 -14.52
CA TRP A 211 0.55 16.56 -15.78
C TRP A 211 1.23 17.67 -16.57
N LYS A 212 2.34 17.36 -17.23
CA LYS A 212 3.04 18.28 -18.13
C LYS A 212 3.57 17.54 -19.36
N ILE A 213 3.44 18.17 -20.51
CA ILE A 213 4.09 17.70 -21.75
C ILE A 213 5.51 18.28 -21.79
N VAL A 214 6.47 17.40 -22.04
CA VAL A 214 7.90 17.73 -22.19
C VAL A 214 8.35 17.36 -23.60
N LYS A 215 8.65 18.34 -24.42
CA LYS A 215 9.06 18.13 -25.82
C LYS A 215 10.57 17.89 -25.92
N THR A 216 11.37 18.58 -25.10
CA THR A 216 12.83 18.49 -25.10
C THR A 216 13.38 18.24 -23.70
N LYS A 217 14.62 17.72 -23.61
CA LYS A 217 15.28 17.52 -22.32
C LYS A 217 15.54 18.84 -21.58
N ASP A 218 15.73 19.91 -22.30
CA ASP A 218 16.05 21.23 -21.73
C ASP A 218 14.84 21.84 -21.02
N GLU A 219 13.62 21.56 -21.51
CA GLU A 219 12.37 22.00 -20.88
C GLU A 219 12.03 21.24 -19.58
N LEU A 220 12.64 20.08 -19.35
CA LEU A 220 12.25 19.20 -18.24
C LEU A 220 12.25 19.91 -16.88
N LYS A 221 13.31 20.69 -16.60
CA LYS A 221 13.46 21.40 -15.33
C LYS A 221 12.36 22.45 -15.12
N ASP A 222 12.02 23.19 -16.17
CA ASP A 222 11.01 24.24 -16.12
C ASP A 222 9.62 23.63 -15.98
N LYS A 223 9.33 22.54 -16.68
CA LYS A 223 8.06 21.82 -16.58
C LYS A 223 7.87 21.16 -15.21
N ILE A 224 8.93 20.64 -14.60
CA ILE A 224 8.87 20.14 -13.21
C ILE A 224 8.58 21.29 -12.24
N LYS A 225 9.24 22.45 -12.40
CA LYS A 225 8.99 23.61 -11.55
C LYS A 225 7.57 24.14 -11.69
N GLU A 226 7.03 24.19 -12.91
CA GLU A 226 5.64 24.55 -13.19
C GLU A 226 4.68 23.59 -12.50
N ALA A 227 4.85 22.28 -12.68
CA ALA A 227 4.02 21.26 -12.06
C ALA A 227 4.09 21.31 -10.52
N LEU A 228 5.27 21.54 -9.96
CA LEU A 228 5.48 21.68 -8.52
C LEU A 228 4.71 22.89 -7.96
N THR A 229 4.79 24.02 -8.64
CA THR A 229 4.07 25.23 -8.25
C THR A 229 2.56 25.00 -8.26
N GLN A 230 2.03 24.36 -9.30
CA GLN A 230 0.60 24.06 -9.40
C GLN A 230 0.17 23.06 -8.35
N ALA A 231 0.88 21.95 -8.18
CA ALA A 231 0.59 20.98 -7.15
C ALA A 231 0.70 21.58 -5.73
N GLY A 232 1.58 22.58 -5.54
CA GLY A 232 1.75 23.31 -4.28
C GLY A 232 0.54 24.14 -3.85
N LEU A 233 -0.33 24.53 -4.78
CA LEU A 233 -1.55 25.31 -4.47
C LEU A 233 -2.62 24.49 -3.73
N TYR A 234 -2.49 23.17 -3.72
CA TYR A 234 -3.45 22.31 -3.03
C TYR A 234 -3.26 22.37 -1.52
N ILE A 235 -4.34 22.67 -0.82
CA ILE A 235 -4.42 22.65 0.65
C ILE A 235 -4.92 21.28 1.07
N SER A 236 -4.09 20.51 1.80
CA SER A 236 -4.44 19.18 2.29
C SER A 236 -5.64 19.21 3.24
N GLY A 237 -6.46 18.17 3.19
CA GLY A 237 -7.62 18.03 4.10
C GLY A 237 -8.94 18.57 3.55
N ILE A 238 -8.97 19.18 2.36
CA ILE A 238 -10.21 19.65 1.73
C ILE A 238 -11.16 18.48 1.44
N LEU A 239 -10.62 17.29 1.18
CA LEU A 239 -11.38 16.08 0.83
C LEU A 239 -11.65 15.16 2.02
N GLY A 240 -11.53 15.68 3.25
CA GLY A 240 -11.88 14.92 4.46
C GLY A 240 -10.91 13.83 4.86
N GLY A 241 -9.68 13.81 4.30
CA GLY A 241 -8.62 12.88 4.68
C GLY A 241 -8.59 11.56 3.91
N ILE A 242 -9.40 11.44 2.85
CA ILE A 242 -9.39 10.24 1.97
C ILE A 242 -8.25 10.32 0.95
N GLU A 243 -7.81 11.55 0.65
CA GLU A 243 -6.71 11.79 -0.26
C GLU A 243 -5.36 11.41 0.36
N ILE A 244 -4.40 11.05 -0.51
CA ILE A 244 -3.01 10.96 -0.09
C ILE A 244 -2.46 12.37 0.13
N ALA A 245 -2.59 12.87 1.35
CA ALA A 245 -2.30 14.26 1.69
C ALA A 245 -0.81 14.62 1.56
N ASN A 246 0.08 13.68 1.86
CA ASN A 246 1.52 13.89 1.92
C ASN A 246 2.29 13.36 0.71
N TYR A 247 1.59 13.02 -0.39
CA TYR A 247 2.23 12.48 -1.59
C TYR A 247 1.53 12.98 -2.86
N ARG A 248 2.26 13.62 -3.74
CA ARG A 248 1.75 14.23 -4.99
C ARG A 248 2.54 13.72 -6.18
N TYR A 249 1.86 13.45 -7.28
CA TYR A 249 2.47 12.89 -8.48
C TYR A 249 2.61 13.96 -9.56
N LEU A 250 3.86 14.27 -9.94
CA LEU A 250 4.20 15.15 -11.05
C LEU A 250 4.51 14.28 -12.27
N VAL A 251 3.60 14.26 -13.24
CA VAL A 251 3.66 13.34 -14.38
C VAL A 251 4.14 14.07 -15.63
N MET A 252 5.34 13.72 -16.09
CA MET A 252 5.96 14.26 -17.29
C MET A 252 5.71 13.32 -18.46
N VAL A 253 4.91 13.77 -19.44
CA VAL A 253 4.65 13.03 -20.68
C VAL A 253 5.69 13.47 -21.73
N SER A 254 6.44 12.53 -22.26
CA SER A 254 7.51 12.79 -23.23
C SER A 254 7.48 11.82 -24.39
N GLU A 255 8.13 12.14 -25.49
CA GLU A 255 8.21 11.21 -26.62
C GLU A 255 8.95 9.94 -26.24
N ARG A 256 10.11 10.06 -25.60
CA ARG A 256 10.98 8.94 -25.16
C ARG A 256 11.18 8.98 -23.67
N MET A 257 11.61 7.86 -23.09
CA MET A 257 11.97 7.79 -21.66
C MET A 257 13.02 8.83 -21.30
N MET A 258 12.74 9.55 -20.21
CA MET A 258 13.65 10.54 -19.63
C MET A 258 14.01 10.11 -18.20
N LYS A 259 15.25 10.39 -17.80
CA LYS A 259 15.66 10.23 -16.41
C LYS A 259 15.02 11.34 -15.58
N MET A 260 14.12 10.94 -14.65
CA MET A 260 13.52 11.88 -13.71
C MET A 260 14.46 12.16 -12.54
N PRO A 261 14.37 13.35 -11.93
CA PRO A 261 15.07 13.63 -10.68
C PRO A 261 14.49 12.80 -9.54
N ASP A 262 15.22 12.73 -8.44
CA ASP A 262 14.76 12.11 -7.22
C ASP A 262 13.49 12.79 -6.67
N ASN A 263 12.76 12.11 -5.80
CA ASN A 263 11.59 12.69 -5.15
C ASN A 263 12.01 13.94 -4.35
N ARG A 264 11.18 14.96 -4.40
CA ARG A 264 11.37 16.19 -3.63
C ARG A 264 10.48 16.17 -2.41
N LEU A 265 11.06 16.44 -1.24
CA LEU A 265 10.33 16.59 0.02
C LEU A 265 10.27 18.08 0.38
N GLU A 266 9.06 18.62 0.56
CA GLU A 266 8.80 19.97 1.03
C GLU A 266 7.67 19.93 2.06
N GLU A 267 7.86 20.55 3.23
CA GLU A 267 6.82 20.70 4.27
C GLU A 267 6.04 19.40 4.58
N ASN A 268 6.74 18.25 4.67
CA ASN A 268 6.16 16.91 4.85
C ASN A 268 5.34 16.37 3.64
N VAL A 269 5.40 17.02 2.49
CA VAL A 269 4.82 16.54 1.23
C VAL A 269 5.91 16.02 0.32
N THR A 270 5.76 14.79 -0.14
CA THR A 270 6.63 14.17 -1.13
C THR A 270 6.06 14.40 -2.53
N TYR A 271 6.84 15.04 -3.40
CA TYR A 271 6.56 15.19 -4.82
C TYR A 271 7.27 14.09 -5.59
N ARG A 272 6.51 13.19 -6.16
CA ARG A 272 6.99 12.04 -6.93
C ARG A 272 6.99 12.37 -8.42
N HIS A 273 8.15 12.27 -9.05
CA HIS A 273 8.28 12.48 -10.49
C HIS A 273 8.03 11.17 -11.24
N ILE A 274 7.07 11.18 -12.15
CA ILE A 274 6.73 10.06 -13.04
C ILE A 274 7.02 10.48 -14.49
N ASN A 275 7.62 9.61 -15.27
CA ASN A 275 7.74 9.79 -16.72
C ASN A 275 6.86 8.78 -17.45
N ILE A 276 6.02 9.27 -18.36
CA ILE A 276 5.25 8.47 -19.30
C ILE A 276 5.77 8.77 -20.71
N ALA A 277 6.42 7.80 -21.33
CA ALA A 277 6.91 7.90 -22.70
C ALA A 277 5.87 7.38 -23.67
N VAL A 278 5.45 8.20 -24.64
CA VAL A 278 4.44 7.83 -25.61
C VAL A 278 5.00 7.00 -26.78
N ASN A 279 6.31 7.12 -27.04
CA ASN A 279 7.03 6.34 -28.06
C ASN A 279 8.33 5.78 -27.48
N PRO A 280 8.26 4.90 -26.46
CA PRO A 280 9.44 4.36 -25.82
C PRO A 280 10.22 3.48 -26.80
N ALA A 281 11.56 3.59 -26.76
CA ALA A 281 12.41 2.66 -27.48
C ALA A 281 12.27 1.26 -26.86
N THR A 282 12.03 0.25 -27.66
CA THR A 282 12.08 -1.14 -27.19
C THR A 282 13.54 -1.62 -27.23
N PRO A 283 14.00 -2.48 -26.30
CA PRO A 283 15.37 -2.99 -26.30
C PRO A 283 15.81 -3.59 -27.65
N SER A 284 14.89 -4.21 -28.39
CA SER A 284 15.13 -4.76 -29.72
C SER A 284 15.31 -3.68 -30.81
N LEU A 285 14.90 -2.43 -30.60
CA LEU A 285 15.13 -1.33 -31.51
C LEU A 285 16.48 -0.61 -31.23
N GLU A 286 16.93 -0.62 -29.99
CA GLU A 286 18.24 -0.06 -29.62
C GLU A 286 19.40 -0.92 -30.13
N THR A 287 19.26 -2.26 -30.05
CA THR A 287 20.26 -3.22 -30.60
C THR A 287 20.36 -3.21 -32.13
N ARG A 288 19.35 -2.68 -32.84
CA ARG A 288 19.41 -2.53 -34.31
C ARG A 288 20.02 -1.20 -34.76
N ARG A 289 20.27 -0.27 -33.84
CA ARG A 289 20.82 1.07 -34.10
C ARG A 289 22.27 1.23 -33.61
N SER A 290 22.78 0.26 -32.87
CA SER A 290 24.20 0.08 -32.51
C SER A 290 24.90 -0.84 -33.53
#